data_bb199ef1dda621654fa74cce892d575e
#
_entry.id   bb199ef1dda621654fa74cce892d575e
#
_cell.length_a   1.000
_cell.length_b   1.000
_cell.length_c   1.000
_cell.angle_alpha   90.00
_cell.angle_beta   90.00
_cell.angle_gamma   90.00
#
_symmetry.space_group_name_H-M   'P 1'
#
loop_
_entity.id
_entity.type
_entity.pdbx_description
1 polymer ?
#
loop_
_entity_poly.entity_id
_entity_poly.type
_entity_poly.pdbx_seq_one_letter_code
_entity_poly.pdbx_strand_id
1 'polypeptide(L)'
;MNTDDKKMIGVIGGMGPHAGIDLVQKIFNQTKAASDQDHLPIAMLSIPHSISDRTEFLLGKSDVNPASAISEVIGTLSKIGACIIGMPCNTAHATPIFNEIIERIPKEVKLVHMINEVSKFIKNKYPSIENVGI
;
A
#
# COMPACT_ATOMS: atom_id res chain seq x y z
N MET A 1 -15.87 -21.54 -5.96
CA MET A 1 -14.78 -20.69 -6.42
C MET A 1 -13.50 -21.47 -6.30
N ASN A 2 -12.81 -21.69 -7.40
CA ASN A 2 -11.55 -22.45 -7.39
C ASN A 2 -10.52 -21.69 -6.54
N THR A 3 -9.85 -22.36 -5.63
CA THR A 3 -8.84 -21.75 -4.73
C THR A 3 -7.63 -21.17 -5.49
N ASP A 4 -7.44 -21.56 -6.74
CA ASP A 4 -6.33 -21.11 -7.59
C ASP A 4 -6.49 -19.71 -8.20
N ASP A 5 -7.67 -19.08 -8.08
CA ASP A 5 -7.97 -17.77 -8.69
C ASP A 5 -7.92 -16.59 -7.70
N LYS A 6 -7.59 -16.81 -6.43
CA LYS A 6 -7.51 -15.73 -5.45
C LYS A 6 -6.25 -14.89 -5.68
N LYS A 7 -6.44 -13.64 -6.05
CA LYS A 7 -5.34 -12.68 -6.19
C LYS A 7 -4.72 -12.38 -4.84
N MET A 8 -3.40 -12.54 -4.73
CA MET A 8 -2.67 -12.22 -3.51
C MET A 8 -2.55 -10.71 -3.33
N ILE A 9 -2.81 -10.26 -2.10
CA ILE A 9 -2.60 -8.88 -1.69
C ILE A 9 -1.21 -8.76 -1.07
N GLY A 10 -0.43 -7.77 -1.54
CA GLY A 10 0.81 -7.37 -0.92
C GLY A 10 0.62 -6.16 -0.01
N VAL A 11 1.27 -6.16 1.13
CA VAL A 11 1.32 -5.00 2.04
C VAL A 11 2.76 -4.58 2.26
N ILE A 12 3.06 -3.33 1.93
CA ILE A 12 4.36 -2.73 2.24
C ILE A 12 4.31 -2.21 3.66
N GLY A 13 4.99 -2.90 4.56
CA GLY A 13 5.17 -2.50 5.95
C GLY A 13 6.44 -1.67 6.17
N GLY A 14 6.67 -1.25 7.42
CA GLY A 14 7.91 -0.58 7.82
C GLY A 14 7.90 0.93 7.74
N MET A 15 6.79 1.55 7.30
CA MET A 15 6.63 3.00 7.19
C MET A 15 5.38 3.54 7.96
N GLY A 16 5.09 3.30 9.28
CA GLY A 16 5.86 2.43 10.20
C GLY A 16 5.36 0.98 10.25
N PRO A 17 6.01 0.16 11.04
CA PRO A 17 5.71 -1.27 11.13
C PRO A 17 4.27 -1.58 11.54
N HIS A 18 3.74 -0.90 12.52
CA HIS A 18 2.38 -1.11 13.02
C HIS A 18 1.28 -0.75 12.01
N ALA A 19 1.52 0.20 11.12
CA ALA A 19 0.57 0.56 10.08
C ALA A 19 0.35 -0.59 9.07
N GLY A 20 1.41 -1.34 8.75
CA GLY A 20 1.30 -2.55 7.93
C GLY A 20 0.44 -3.63 8.59
N ILE A 21 0.66 -3.88 9.88
CA ILE A 21 -0.13 -4.85 10.66
C ILE A 21 -1.60 -4.43 10.71
N ASP A 22 -1.87 -3.15 10.96
CA ASP A 22 -3.23 -2.61 11.00
C ASP A 22 -3.96 -2.79 9.66
N LEU A 23 -3.27 -2.56 8.53
CA LEU A 23 -3.84 -2.79 7.21
C LEU A 23 -4.16 -4.27 6.99
N VAL A 24 -3.27 -5.18 7.34
CA VAL A 24 -3.51 -6.64 7.25
C VAL A 24 -4.74 -7.03 8.09
N GLN A 25 -4.83 -6.56 9.32
CA GLN A 25 -5.97 -6.82 10.19
C GLN A 25 -7.28 -6.30 9.59
N LYS A 26 -7.26 -5.11 9.00
CA LYS A 26 -8.44 -4.53 8.32
C LYS A 26 -8.86 -5.33 7.09
N ILE A 27 -7.90 -5.85 6.32
CA ILE A 27 -8.21 -6.71 5.18
C ILE A 27 -8.93 -7.98 5.66
N PHE A 28 -8.44 -8.64 6.70
CA PHE A 28 -9.12 -9.81 7.25
C PHE A 28 -10.51 -9.48 7.78
N ASN A 29 -10.65 -8.39 8.54
CA ASN A 29 -11.94 -7.97 9.10
C ASN A 29 -12.99 -7.61 8.03
N GLN A 30 -12.57 -7.14 6.86
CA GLN A 30 -13.44 -6.80 5.74
C GLN A 30 -13.71 -7.99 4.80
N THR A 31 -12.98 -9.08 4.94
CA THR A 31 -13.14 -10.28 4.13
C THR A 31 -14.30 -11.12 4.68
N LYS A 32 -15.31 -11.38 3.84
CA LYS A 32 -16.37 -12.34 4.17
C LYS A 32 -15.83 -13.75 4.02
N ALA A 33 -15.52 -14.40 5.13
CA ALA A 33 -14.99 -15.75 5.19
C ALA A 33 -15.82 -16.59 6.18
N ALA A 34 -16.18 -17.79 5.79
CA ALA A 34 -16.85 -18.78 6.64
C ALA A 34 -15.85 -19.82 7.20
N SER A 35 -14.69 -19.92 6.59
CA SER A 35 -13.58 -20.81 6.99
C SER A 35 -12.24 -20.12 6.74
N ASP A 36 -11.16 -20.66 7.29
CA ASP A 36 -9.80 -20.14 7.08
C ASP A 36 -9.43 -20.08 5.60
N GLN A 37 -9.88 -21.06 4.80
CA GLN A 37 -9.59 -21.15 3.39
C GLN A 37 -10.33 -20.09 2.53
N ASP A 38 -11.34 -19.45 3.09
CA ASP A 38 -12.09 -18.39 2.39
C ASP A 38 -11.37 -17.04 2.42
N HIS A 39 -10.41 -16.87 3.32
CA HIS A 39 -9.63 -15.64 3.39
C HIS A 39 -8.78 -15.38 2.16
N LEU A 40 -8.49 -14.10 1.91
CA LEU A 40 -7.59 -13.68 0.83
C LEU A 40 -6.14 -14.01 1.20
N PRO A 41 -5.32 -14.49 0.26
CA PRO A 41 -3.89 -14.64 0.50
C PRO A 41 -3.23 -13.27 0.65
N ILE A 42 -2.44 -13.09 1.71
CA ILE A 42 -1.75 -11.83 2.02
C ILE A 42 -0.28 -12.11 2.26
N ALA A 43 0.57 -11.26 1.67
CA ALA A 43 1.98 -11.18 2.01
C ALA A 43 2.30 -9.77 2.50
N MET A 44 2.89 -9.64 3.68
CA MET A 44 3.41 -8.38 4.19
C MET A 44 4.92 -8.44 4.28
N LEU A 45 5.59 -7.43 3.74
CA LEU A 45 7.03 -7.27 3.86
C LEU A 45 7.35 -5.96 4.57
N SER A 46 7.96 -6.05 5.74
CA SER A 46 8.34 -4.92 6.58
C SER A 46 9.85 -4.86 6.74
N ILE A 47 10.50 -3.94 6.03
CA ILE A 47 11.97 -3.75 6.04
C ILE A 47 12.27 -2.26 6.32
N PRO A 48 12.02 -1.78 7.55
CA PRO A 48 12.09 -0.36 7.86
C PRO A 48 13.48 0.26 7.64
N HIS A 49 14.55 -0.50 7.86
CA HIS A 49 15.92 -0.01 7.71
C HIS A 49 16.35 0.23 6.26
N SER A 50 15.66 -0.35 5.29
CA SER A 50 15.99 -0.17 3.86
C SER A 50 15.35 1.06 3.22
N ILE A 51 14.34 1.64 3.86
CA ILE A 51 13.55 2.73 3.30
C ILE A 51 13.89 4.03 4.02
N SER A 52 14.52 4.97 3.31
CA SER A 52 14.86 6.29 3.84
C SER A 52 13.62 7.10 4.27
N ASP A 53 13.82 8.07 5.16
CA ASP A 53 12.72 8.89 5.68
C ASP A 53 12.07 9.70 4.56
N ARG A 54 10.75 9.56 4.42
CA ARG A 54 9.95 10.21 3.38
C ARG A 54 9.79 11.71 3.65
N THR A 55 9.66 12.07 4.92
CA THR A 55 9.49 13.47 5.32
C THR A 55 10.79 14.24 5.12
N GLU A 56 11.94 13.70 5.50
CA GLU A 56 13.23 14.33 5.25
C GLU A 56 13.49 14.56 3.77
N PHE A 57 13.16 13.58 2.92
CA PHE A 57 13.24 13.75 1.47
C PHE A 57 12.31 14.88 0.97
N LEU A 58 11.04 14.87 1.37
CA LEU A 58 10.07 15.86 0.93
C LEU A 58 10.38 17.29 1.42
N LEU A 59 11.08 17.42 2.54
CA LEU A 59 11.54 18.71 3.09
C LEU A 59 12.92 19.15 2.52
N GLY A 60 13.50 18.39 1.61
CA GLY A 60 14.81 18.69 1.02
C GLY A 60 15.99 18.53 2.00
N LYS A 61 15.81 17.78 3.09
CA LYS A 61 16.86 17.46 4.07
C LYS A 61 17.67 16.21 3.66
N SER A 62 17.17 15.45 2.73
CA SER A 62 17.83 14.27 2.15
C SER A 62 17.63 14.25 0.65
N ASP A 63 18.68 13.93 -0.10
CA ASP A 63 18.62 13.75 -1.56
C ASP A 63 18.21 12.32 -1.96
N VAL A 64 18.06 11.42 -0.98
CA VAL A 64 17.71 10.02 -1.24
C VAL A 64 16.20 9.85 -1.34
N ASN A 65 15.71 9.67 -2.59
CA ASN A 65 14.30 9.38 -2.80
C ASN A 65 13.98 7.95 -2.32
N PRO A 66 13.05 7.77 -1.37
CA PRO A 66 12.67 6.45 -0.87
C PRO A 66 11.98 5.56 -1.91
N ALA A 67 11.56 6.11 -3.04
CA ALA A 67 10.85 5.39 -4.10
C ALA A 67 11.62 4.16 -4.62
N SER A 68 12.95 4.23 -4.71
CA SER A 68 13.76 3.08 -5.16
C SER A 68 13.60 1.89 -4.24
N ALA A 69 13.82 2.09 -2.94
CA ALA A 69 13.70 1.02 -1.94
C ALA A 69 12.26 0.49 -1.83
N ILE A 70 11.26 1.37 -1.90
CA ILE A 70 9.84 0.98 -1.93
C ILE A 70 9.55 0.10 -3.16
N SER A 71 10.07 0.47 -4.33
CA SER A 71 9.88 -0.29 -5.57
C SER A 71 10.53 -1.68 -5.51
N GLU A 72 11.66 -1.83 -4.84
CA GLU A 72 12.30 -3.13 -4.59
C GLU A 72 11.43 -4.05 -3.71
N VAL A 73 10.81 -3.48 -2.67
CA VAL A 73 9.85 -4.21 -1.82
C VAL A 73 8.65 -4.66 -2.65
N ILE A 74 8.10 -3.78 -3.50
CA ILE A 74 7.01 -4.11 -4.42
C ILE A 74 7.42 -5.24 -5.38
N GLY A 75 8.60 -5.13 -5.97
CA GLY A 75 9.13 -6.17 -6.86
C GLY A 75 9.28 -7.52 -6.17
N THR A 76 9.68 -7.54 -4.90
CA THR A 76 9.77 -8.77 -4.10
C THR A 76 8.39 -9.36 -3.84
N LEU A 77 7.42 -8.54 -3.44
CA LEU A 77 6.03 -8.97 -3.26
C LEU A 77 5.41 -9.50 -4.58
N SER A 78 5.70 -8.84 -5.69
CA SER A 78 5.25 -9.29 -7.01
C SER A 78 5.79 -10.67 -7.39
N LYS A 79 7.07 -10.92 -7.14
CA LYS A 79 7.72 -12.22 -7.42
C LYS A 79 7.09 -13.40 -6.68
N ILE A 80 6.49 -13.17 -5.53
CA ILE A 80 5.77 -14.20 -4.76
C ILE A 80 4.27 -14.23 -5.07
N GLY A 81 3.81 -13.47 -6.07
CA GLY A 81 2.45 -13.52 -6.58
C GLY A 81 1.51 -12.40 -6.14
N ALA A 82 1.99 -11.41 -5.39
CA ALA A 82 1.17 -10.25 -5.05
C ALA A 82 0.94 -9.37 -6.28
N CYS A 83 -0.32 -9.13 -6.64
CA CYS A 83 -0.70 -8.33 -7.81
C CYS A 83 -1.49 -7.06 -7.44
N ILE A 84 -1.97 -6.97 -6.20
CA ILE A 84 -2.60 -5.77 -5.65
C ILE A 84 -1.80 -5.39 -4.40
N ILE A 85 -1.28 -4.18 -4.35
CA ILE A 85 -0.38 -3.76 -3.27
C ILE A 85 -0.94 -2.53 -2.55
N GLY A 86 -1.01 -2.63 -1.22
CA GLY A 86 -1.31 -1.53 -0.32
C GLY A 86 -0.06 -1.01 0.38
N MET A 87 0.01 0.31 0.53
CA MET A 87 1.12 1.02 1.18
C MET A 87 0.56 1.98 2.23
N PRO A 88 0.43 1.55 3.51
CA PRO A 88 -0.15 2.36 4.57
C PRO A 88 0.81 3.42 5.10
N CYS A 89 1.08 4.44 4.28
CA CYS A 89 1.97 5.54 4.59
C CYS A 89 1.54 6.80 3.81
N ASN A 90 1.08 7.84 4.49
CA ASN A 90 0.60 9.06 3.83
C ASN A 90 1.70 9.73 2.99
N THR A 91 2.88 9.95 3.57
CA THR A 91 3.98 10.67 2.91
C THR A 91 4.54 9.94 1.68
N ALA A 92 4.46 8.62 1.63
CA ALA A 92 4.87 7.84 0.46
C ALA A 92 3.91 8.03 -0.75
N HIS A 93 2.71 8.57 -0.53
CA HIS A 93 1.77 8.92 -1.60
C HIS A 93 1.95 10.35 -2.12
N ALA A 94 2.90 11.12 -1.58
CA ALA A 94 3.24 12.42 -2.15
C ALA A 94 3.78 12.26 -3.57
N THR A 95 3.38 13.16 -4.47
CA THR A 95 3.66 13.10 -5.91
C THR A 95 5.12 12.78 -6.26
N PRO A 96 6.16 13.43 -5.64
CA PRO A 96 7.56 13.16 -5.98
C PRO A 96 8.03 11.73 -5.68
N ILE A 97 7.38 11.06 -4.73
CA ILE A 97 7.70 9.67 -4.35
C ILE A 97 6.83 8.72 -5.16
N PHE A 98 5.52 8.93 -5.16
CA PHE A 98 4.56 8.00 -5.76
C PHE A 98 4.75 7.85 -7.27
N ASN A 99 4.96 8.95 -7.99
CA ASN A 99 5.19 8.89 -9.45
C ASN A 99 6.45 8.09 -9.79
N GLU A 100 7.53 8.30 -9.06
CA GLU A 100 8.78 7.55 -9.23
C GLU A 100 8.58 6.04 -8.96
N ILE A 101 7.75 5.68 -7.96
CA ILE A 101 7.38 4.28 -7.70
C ILE A 101 6.65 3.70 -8.91
N ILE A 102 5.63 4.39 -9.44
CA ILE A 102 4.82 3.92 -10.57
C ILE A 102 5.66 3.65 -11.80
N GLU A 103 6.69 4.44 -12.05
CA GLU A 103 7.60 4.25 -13.19
C GLU A 103 8.50 3.01 -13.07
N ARG A 104 8.73 2.53 -11.83
CA ARG A 104 9.68 1.46 -11.52
C ARG A 104 9.04 0.09 -11.29
N ILE A 105 7.76 0.03 -10.92
CA ILE A 105 7.11 -1.23 -10.55
C ILE A 105 6.66 -2.04 -11.77
N PRO A 106 6.52 -3.38 -11.63
CA PRO A 106 5.98 -4.23 -12.69
C PRO A 106 4.59 -3.76 -13.13
N LYS A 107 4.33 -3.77 -14.44
CA LYS A 107 3.08 -3.27 -15.02
C LYS A 107 1.84 -4.07 -14.61
N GLU A 108 2.01 -5.32 -14.25
CA GLU A 108 0.97 -6.23 -13.77
C GLU A 108 0.55 -5.94 -12.31
N VAL A 109 1.35 -5.16 -11.57
CA VAL A 109 1.06 -4.78 -10.18
C VAL A 109 0.16 -3.57 -10.15
N LYS A 110 -0.95 -3.68 -9.42
CA LYS A 110 -1.82 -2.55 -9.08
C LYS A 110 -1.41 -2.00 -7.71
N LEU A 111 -0.70 -0.89 -7.68
CA LEU A 111 -0.46 -0.15 -6.44
C LEU A 111 -1.69 0.73 -6.13
N VAL A 112 -2.29 0.50 -4.96
CA VAL A 112 -3.47 1.26 -4.52
C VAL A 112 -3.04 2.59 -3.92
N HIS A 113 -3.54 3.69 -4.48
CA HIS A 113 -3.27 5.03 -3.95
C HIS A 113 -4.22 5.34 -2.79
N MET A 114 -3.76 5.15 -1.56
CA MET A 114 -4.56 5.24 -0.34
C MET A 114 -5.34 6.56 -0.24
N ILE A 115 -4.71 7.70 -0.51
CA ILE A 115 -5.36 9.02 -0.40
C ILE A 115 -6.49 9.17 -1.42
N ASN A 116 -6.29 8.69 -2.65
CA ASN A 116 -7.32 8.71 -3.68
C ASN A 116 -8.51 7.82 -3.32
N GLU A 117 -8.27 6.65 -2.74
CA GLU A 117 -9.33 5.74 -2.31
C GLU A 117 -10.14 6.33 -1.13
N VAL A 118 -9.47 6.97 -0.17
CA VAL A 118 -10.16 7.72 0.91
C VAL A 118 -11.01 8.85 0.34
N SER A 119 -10.49 9.63 -0.61
CA SER A 119 -11.26 10.70 -1.27
C SER A 119 -12.50 10.16 -1.99
N LYS A 120 -12.36 9.06 -2.74
CA LYS A 120 -13.50 8.41 -3.39
C LYS A 120 -14.54 7.92 -2.38
N PHE A 121 -14.09 7.29 -1.30
CA PHE A 121 -14.97 6.81 -0.24
C PHE A 121 -15.79 7.95 0.38
N ILE A 122 -15.12 9.07 0.73
CA ILE A 122 -15.79 10.24 1.31
C ILE A 122 -16.83 10.80 0.34
N LYS A 123 -16.46 11.02 -0.92
CA LYS A 123 -17.38 11.54 -1.94
C LYS A 123 -18.60 10.67 -2.16
N ASN A 124 -18.42 9.35 -2.14
CA ASN A 124 -19.53 8.41 -2.34
C ASN A 124 -20.44 8.29 -1.12
N LYS A 125 -19.86 8.27 0.08
CA LYS A 125 -20.62 8.09 1.32
C LYS A 125 -21.25 9.39 1.83
N TYR A 126 -20.62 10.52 1.56
CA TYR A 126 -21.02 11.83 2.06
C TYR A 126 -21.01 12.88 0.94
N PRO A 127 -21.87 12.75 -0.09
CA PRO A 127 -21.81 13.58 -1.31
C PRO A 127 -22.02 15.08 -1.07
N SER A 128 -22.63 15.46 0.05
CA SER A 128 -22.90 16.86 0.43
C SER A 128 -21.79 17.52 1.26
N ILE A 129 -20.74 16.78 1.63
CA ILE A 129 -19.62 17.35 2.37
C ILE A 129 -18.69 18.12 1.44
N GLU A 130 -18.45 19.40 1.74
CA GLU A 130 -17.55 20.29 1.01
C GLU A 130 -16.16 20.39 1.65
N ASN A 131 -16.07 20.22 2.97
CA ASN A 131 -14.83 20.35 3.73
C ASN A 131 -14.60 19.12 4.61
N VAL A 132 -13.35 18.66 4.64
CA VAL A 132 -12.89 17.56 5.50
C VAL A 132 -11.75 18.08 6.36
N GLY A 133 -11.88 17.90 7.68
CA GLY A 133 -10.80 18.18 8.62
C GLY A 133 -9.72 17.08 8.58
N ILE A 134 -8.47 17.48 8.78
CA ILE A 134 -7.31 16.60 8.91
C ILE A 134 -6.76 16.74 10.32
#